data_97e9cdaca476f51438c1b5c291669fea
#
_entry.id   97e9cdaca476f51438c1b5c291669fea
#
_cell.length_a   1.000
_cell.length_b   1.000
_cell.length_c   1.000
_cell.angle_alpha   90.00
_cell.angle_beta   90.00
_cell.angle_gamma   90.00
#
_symmetry.space_group_name_H-M   'P 1'
#
loop_
_entity.id
_entity.type
_entity.pdbx_description
1 polymer ?
#
loop_
_entity_poly.entity_id
_entity_poly.type
_entity_poly.pdbx_seq_one_letter_code
_entity_poly.pdbx_strand_id
1 'polypeptide(L)'
;DTVEAVLYSRKSDCSMRGKYVGRKKQGTWEYFKNDCLLMKEEYRDQVLNGKTVRFFSTGNPAEEKGWVNGKPEGEWKLYYDNGQLRMIAGLKAGKLDGEVKTYSYQGILRSEGRYRNDRKEGTWVFFDDSGVEVKRKNYRAGISDTAEEDELEESRYLDVLLSTVKKIPDPAVFADDPEGYMKLTGME
;
A
#
# COMPACT_ATOMS: atom_id res chain seq x y z
N ASP A 1 17.46 -27.88 -2.39
CA ASP A 1 16.90 -28.21 -1.07
C ASP A 1 16.00 -27.06 -0.62
N THR A 2 14.84 -27.40 -0.09
CA THR A 2 13.89 -26.46 0.50
C THR A 2 14.08 -26.48 2.00
N VAL A 3 14.22 -25.30 2.63
CA VAL A 3 14.39 -25.16 4.08
C VAL A 3 13.35 -24.18 4.61
N GLU A 4 12.60 -24.59 5.63
CA GLU A 4 11.80 -23.67 6.43
C GLU A 4 12.70 -22.92 7.41
N ALA A 5 12.54 -21.61 7.49
CA ALA A 5 13.35 -20.77 8.35
C ALA A 5 12.47 -19.98 9.31
N VAL A 6 12.91 -19.93 10.56
CA VAL A 6 12.40 -19.01 11.56
C VAL A 6 13.59 -18.25 12.11
N LEU A 7 13.58 -16.95 11.93
CA LEU A 7 14.67 -16.05 12.33
C LEU A 7 14.18 -15.14 13.45
N TYR A 8 14.97 -15.01 14.52
CA TYR A 8 14.66 -14.20 15.68
C TYR A 8 15.71 -13.09 15.84
N SER A 9 15.27 -11.88 16.10
CA SER A 9 16.14 -10.83 16.60
C SER A 9 16.22 -10.91 18.12
N ARG A 10 17.44 -11.00 18.68
CA ARG A 10 17.65 -11.04 20.14
C ARG A 10 17.43 -9.71 20.84
N LYS A 11 17.31 -8.61 20.08
CA LYS A 11 17.26 -7.23 20.61
C LYS A 11 15.89 -6.57 20.54
N SER A 12 14.98 -7.05 19.72
CA SER A 12 13.79 -6.28 19.31
C SER A 12 12.47 -7.06 19.38
N ASP A 13 12.43 -8.24 19.98
CA ASP A 13 11.24 -9.13 20.02
C ASP A 13 10.59 -9.35 18.64
N CYS A 14 11.41 -9.20 17.60
CA CYS A 14 10.99 -9.39 16.22
C CYS A 14 11.36 -10.78 15.74
N SER A 15 10.47 -11.39 14.98
CA SER A 15 10.73 -12.64 14.30
C SER A 15 10.21 -12.63 12.88
N MET A 16 10.80 -13.42 12.03
CA MET A 16 10.26 -13.67 10.69
C MET A 16 10.32 -15.16 10.39
N ARG A 17 9.37 -15.63 9.61
CA ARG A 17 9.34 -17.02 9.14
C ARG A 17 8.97 -17.10 7.68
N GLY A 18 9.53 -18.07 7.01
CA GLY A 18 9.27 -18.32 5.59
C GLY A 18 10.09 -19.48 5.07
N LYS A 19 10.20 -19.58 3.78
CA LYS A 19 10.84 -20.69 3.11
C LYS A 19 11.96 -20.22 2.20
N TYR A 20 13.10 -20.90 2.29
CA TYR A 20 14.20 -20.78 1.33
C TYR A 20 14.23 -21.98 0.39
N VAL A 21 14.54 -21.70 -0.87
CA VAL A 21 14.98 -22.72 -1.85
C VAL A 21 16.38 -22.33 -2.29
N GLY A 22 17.34 -23.18 -1.92
CA GLY A 22 18.74 -22.77 -1.95
C GLY A 22 19.00 -21.64 -0.94
N ARG A 23 19.44 -20.49 -1.42
CA ARG A 23 19.65 -19.26 -0.59
C ARG A 23 18.66 -18.14 -0.89
N LYS A 24 17.54 -18.46 -1.58
CA LYS A 24 16.57 -17.47 -2.03
C LYS A 24 15.26 -17.63 -1.29
N LYS A 25 14.70 -16.50 -0.84
CA LYS A 25 13.33 -16.48 -0.30
C LYS A 25 12.35 -16.98 -1.35
N GLN A 26 11.41 -17.82 -0.93
CA GLN A 26 10.37 -18.40 -1.78
C GLN A 26 9.04 -18.47 -1.03
N GLY A 27 7.93 -18.20 -1.75
CA GLY A 27 6.59 -18.24 -1.15
C GLY A 27 6.35 -17.10 -0.15
N THR A 28 5.46 -17.34 0.80
CA THR A 28 5.07 -16.34 1.79
C THR A 28 6.09 -16.24 2.91
N TRP A 29 6.46 -15.02 3.23
CA TRP A 29 7.25 -14.62 4.39
C TRP A 29 6.38 -13.81 5.33
N GLU A 30 6.43 -14.12 6.63
CA GLU A 30 5.67 -13.48 7.68
C GLU A 30 6.62 -12.82 8.68
N TYR A 31 6.27 -11.62 9.12
CA TYR A 31 7.06 -10.79 10.02
C TYR A 31 6.24 -10.47 11.26
N PHE A 32 6.83 -10.63 12.43
CA PHE A 32 6.16 -10.50 13.72
C PHE A 32 6.94 -9.56 14.64
N LYS A 33 6.24 -8.87 15.52
CA LYS A 33 6.78 -8.16 16.68
C LYS A 33 5.93 -8.51 17.90
N ASN A 34 6.56 -8.93 19.00
CA ASN A 34 5.86 -9.41 20.20
C ASN A 34 4.75 -10.45 19.85
N ASP A 35 5.07 -11.38 18.97
CA ASP A 35 4.15 -12.39 18.42
C ASP A 35 2.97 -11.84 17.61
N CYS A 36 2.84 -10.52 17.45
CA CYS A 36 1.84 -9.92 16.58
C CYS A 36 2.32 -9.92 15.13
N LEU A 37 1.49 -10.42 14.23
CA LEU A 37 1.77 -10.40 12.79
C LEU A 37 1.70 -8.96 12.27
N LEU A 38 2.80 -8.47 11.72
CA LEU A 38 2.90 -7.12 11.17
C LEU A 38 2.76 -7.10 9.64
N MET A 39 3.33 -8.11 8.98
CA MET A 39 3.41 -8.11 7.52
C MET A 39 3.54 -9.51 6.96
N LYS A 40 2.99 -9.70 5.76
CA LYS A 40 3.23 -10.84 4.87
C LYS A 40 3.74 -10.34 3.54
N GLU A 41 4.67 -11.08 2.95
CA GLU A 41 5.24 -10.81 1.64
C GLU A 41 5.37 -12.09 0.84
N GLU A 42 5.12 -12.02 -0.46
CA GLU A 42 5.27 -13.15 -1.36
C GLU A 42 6.49 -12.98 -2.24
N TYR A 43 7.36 -14.00 -2.22
CA TYR A 43 8.61 -14.03 -2.95
C TYR A 43 8.67 -15.14 -3.98
N ARG A 44 9.32 -14.85 -5.09
CA ARG A 44 9.80 -15.81 -6.07
C ARG A 44 11.26 -15.53 -6.34
N ASP A 45 12.13 -16.52 -6.05
CA ASP A 45 13.60 -16.41 -6.27
C ASP A 45 14.22 -15.14 -5.66
N GLN A 46 13.92 -14.83 -4.39
CA GLN A 46 14.40 -13.66 -3.64
C GLN A 46 13.74 -12.33 -4.06
N VAL A 47 12.88 -12.31 -5.07
CA VAL A 47 12.23 -11.09 -5.58
C VAL A 47 10.77 -11.08 -5.17
N LEU A 48 10.25 -9.92 -4.73
CA LEU A 48 8.81 -9.73 -4.45
C LEU A 48 8.01 -10.05 -5.72
N ASN A 49 7.12 -11.03 -5.59
CA ASN A 49 6.28 -11.50 -6.68
C ASN A 49 5.03 -12.14 -6.12
N GLY A 50 3.93 -11.44 -6.18
CA GLY A 50 2.67 -11.78 -5.54
C GLY A 50 2.13 -10.62 -4.75
N LYS A 51 1.72 -10.82 -3.50
CA LYS A 51 1.10 -9.80 -2.65
C LYS A 51 1.97 -9.47 -1.43
N THR A 52 1.99 -8.19 -1.05
CA THR A 52 2.36 -7.79 0.32
C THR A 52 1.10 -7.36 1.07
N VAL A 53 1.02 -7.72 2.35
CA VAL A 53 -0.05 -7.33 3.27
C VAL A 53 0.58 -6.83 4.56
N ARG A 54 0.24 -5.60 4.95
CA ARG A 54 0.60 -5.04 6.26
C ARG A 54 -0.63 -5.05 7.16
N PHE A 55 -0.42 -5.17 8.46
CA PHE A 55 -1.49 -5.28 9.43
C PHE A 55 -1.40 -4.18 10.48
N PHE A 56 -2.54 -3.72 10.94
CA PHE A 56 -2.65 -2.94 12.17
C PHE A 56 -2.39 -3.84 13.38
N SER A 57 -2.10 -3.23 14.52
CA SER A 57 -1.98 -3.95 15.80
C SER A 57 -3.29 -4.67 16.21
N THR A 58 -4.42 -4.29 15.65
CA THR A 58 -5.71 -4.97 15.80
C THR A 58 -5.78 -6.30 15.05
N GLY A 59 -4.84 -6.58 14.15
CA GLY A 59 -4.84 -7.72 13.25
C GLY A 59 -5.58 -7.51 11.93
N ASN A 60 -6.27 -6.37 11.77
CA ASN A 60 -6.89 -6.01 10.49
C ASN A 60 -5.81 -5.61 9.46
N PRO A 61 -6.01 -5.88 8.15
CA PRO A 61 -5.15 -5.36 7.11
C PRO A 61 -5.09 -3.83 7.16
N ALA A 62 -3.90 -3.27 7.01
CA ALA A 62 -3.66 -1.83 6.86
C ALA A 62 -3.40 -1.48 5.39
N GLU A 63 -2.66 -2.35 4.70
CA GLU A 63 -2.32 -2.19 3.30
C GLU A 63 -2.23 -3.55 2.61
N GLU A 64 -2.69 -3.62 1.35
CA GLU A 64 -2.42 -4.71 0.41
C GLU A 64 -1.87 -4.13 -0.88
N LYS A 65 -0.81 -4.74 -1.42
CA LYS A 65 -0.18 -4.29 -2.66
C LYS A 65 0.29 -5.48 -3.50
N GLY A 66 0.00 -5.43 -4.79
CA GLY A 66 0.47 -6.40 -5.77
C GLY A 66 1.90 -6.09 -6.25
N TRP A 67 2.66 -7.16 -6.56
CA TRP A 67 4.04 -7.07 -7.04
C TRP A 67 4.29 -8.07 -8.16
N VAL A 68 4.99 -7.63 -9.19
CA VAL A 68 5.49 -8.47 -10.28
C VAL A 68 6.96 -8.15 -10.51
N ASN A 69 7.83 -9.15 -10.29
CA ASN A 69 9.29 -9.02 -10.46
C ASN A 69 9.88 -7.81 -9.73
N GLY A 70 9.48 -7.60 -8.46
CA GLY A 70 9.98 -6.52 -7.60
C GLY A 70 9.40 -5.13 -7.90
N LYS A 71 8.43 -5.03 -8.80
CA LYS A 71 7.75 -3.76 -9.11
C LYS A 71 6.31 -3.82 -8.67
N PRO A 72 5.78 -2.75 -8.03
CA PRO A 72 4.35 -2.66 -7.72
C PRO A 72 3.51 -2.76 -9.01
N GLU A 73 2.53 -3.66 -9.00
CA GLU A 73 1.68 -3.97 -10.14
C GLU A 73 0.31 -4.47 -9.67
N GLY A 74 -0.76 -4.09 -10.36
CA GLY A 74 -2.12 -4.53 -10.06
C GLY A 74 -2.80 -3.64 -9.03
N GLU A 75 -3.56 -4.22 -8.10
CA GLU A 75 -4.30 -3.47 -7.09
C GLU A 75 -3.43 -3.05 -5.91
N TRP A 76 -3.69 -1.84 -5.43
CA TRP A 76 -3.22 -1.31 -4.17
C TRP A 76 -4.40 -0.88 -3.33
N LYS A 77 -4.50 -1.43 -2.11
CA LYS A 77 -5.57 -1.17 -1.16
C LYS A 77 -5.01 -0.62 0.15
N LEU A 78 -5.65 0.40 0.67
CA LEU A 78 -5.44 0.90 2.03
C LEU A 78 -6.72 0.73 2.82
N TYR A 79 -6.59 0.43 4.10
CA TYR A 79 -7.71 0.20 5.00
C TYR A 79 -7.64 1.14 6.21
N TYR A 80 -8.76 1.35 6.84
CA TYR A 80 -8.86 1.88 8.18
C TYR A 80 -8.65 0.75 9.21
N ASP A 81 -8.34 1.11 10.43
CA ASP A 81 -8.14 0.16 11.54
C ASP A 81 -9.39 -0.65 11.91
N ASN A 82 -10.57 -0.15 11.56
CA ASN A 82 -11.85 -0.88 11.65
C ASN A 82 -12.06 -1.92 10.53
N GLY A 83 -11.10 -2.06 9.60
CA GLY A 83 -11.15 -3.00 8.47
C GLY A 83 -11.89 -2.47 7.23
N GLN A 84 -12.48 -1.27 7.30
CA GLN A 84 -13.13 -0.66 6.12
C GLN A 84 -12.07 -0.21 5.10
N LEU A 85 -12.40 -0.36 3.82
CA LEU A 85 -11.55 0.11 2.74
C LEU A 85 -11.48 1.65 2.80
N ARG A 86 -10.26 2.18 2.78
CA ARG A 86 -9.95 3.61 2.72
C ARG A 86 -9.67 4.07 1.30
N MET A 87 -8.95 3.24 0.54
CA MET A 87 -8.59 3.51 -0.85
C MET A 87 -8.38 2.20 -1.61
N ILE A 88 -8.75 2.20 -2.86
CA ILE A 88 -8.31 1.22 -3.86
C ILE A 88 -7.80 1.96 -5.08
N ALA A 89 -6.65 1.54 -5.63
CA ALA A 89 -6.05 2.13 -6.80
C ALA A 89 -5.38 1.09 -7.69
N GLY A 90 -5.27 1.37 -8.98
CA GLY A 90 -4.47 0.59 -9.92
C GLY A 90 -3.01 1.04 -9.91
N LEU A 91 -2.09 0.08 -9.94
CA LEU A 91 -0.66 0.28 -10.10
C LEU A 91 -0.16 -0.40 -11.38
N LYS A 92 0.75 0.27 -12.07
CA LYS A 92 1.47 -0.26 -13.22
C LYS A 92 2.93 0.17 -13.17
N ALA A 93 3.83 -0.81 -13.11
CA ALA A 93 5.28 -0.57 -13.03
C ALA A 93 5.67 0.42 -11.91
N GLY A 94 4.99 0.37 -10.75
CA GLY A 94 5.24 1.22 -9.58
C GLY A 94 4.60 2.59 -9.61
N LYS A 95 3.79 2.89 -10.62
CA LYS A 95 3.06 4.16 -10.75
C LYS A 95 1.56 3.94 -10.61
N LEU A 96 0.85 4.94 -10.11
CA LEU A 96 -0.61 4.98 -10.19
C LEU A 96 -1.03 5.02 -11.66
N ASP A 97 -1.73 3.99 -12.09
CA ASP A 97 -2.27 3.87 -13.45
C ASP A 97 -3.53 2.99 -13.41
N GLY A 98 -4.68 3.59 -13.63
CA GLY A 98 -5.96 2.93 -13.52
C GLY A 98 -6.96 3.70 -12.67
N GLU A 99 -8.05 3.04 -12.31
CA GLU A 99 -9.09 3.62 -11.45
C GLU A 99 -8.59 3.80 -10.02
N VAL A 100 -9.13 4.82 -9.34
CA VAL A 100 -8.95 5.04 -7.92
C VAL A 100 -10.30 5.38 -7.29
N LYS A 101 -10.51 4.83 -6.09
CA LYS A 101 -11.68 5.16 -5.25
C LYS A 101 -11.20 5.37 -3.81
N THR A 102 -11.77 6.38 -3.15
CA THR A 102 -11.51 6.63 -1.73
C THR A 102 -12.82 6.58 -0.95
N TYR A 103 -12.72 6.19 0.31
CA TYR A 103 -13.89 5.98 1.17
C TYR A 103 -13.66 6.65 2.53
N SER A 104 -14.76 7.00 3.20
CA SER A 104 -14.74 7.46 4.58
C SER A 104 -14.51 6.28 5.55
N TYR A 105 -14.29 6.60 6.82
CA TYR A 105 -14.20 5.61 7.92
C TYR A 105 -15.45 4.73 8.06
N GLN A 106 -16.62 5.23 7.63
CA GLN A 106 -17.89 4.51 7.59
C GLN A 106 -18.10 3.71 6.30
N GLY A 107 -17.16 3.75 5.37
CA GLY A 107 -17.23 3.03 4.09
C GLY A 107 -18.02 3.77 3.00
N ILE A 108 -18.35 5.05 3.19
CA ILE A 108 -19.05 5.87 2.19
C ILE A 108 -18.02 6.33 1.13
N LEU A 109 -18.35 6.18 -0.14
CA LEU A 109 -17.51 6.66 -1.26
C LEU A 109 -17.32 8.18 -1.16
N ARG A 110 -16.08 8.63 -1.21
CA ARG A 110 -15.68 10.06 -1.10
C ARG A 110 -15.20 10.63 -2.43
N SER A 111 -14.47 9.83 -3.19
CA SER A 111 -14.06 10.23 -4.53
C SER A 111 -13.81 9.01 -5.40
N GLU A 112 -13.98 9.22 -6.69
CA GLU A 112 -13.55 8.26 -7.70
C GLU A 112 -13.02 8.99 -8.94
N GLY A 113 -12.07 8.35 -9.63
CA GLY A 113 -11.47 8.89 -10.85
C GLY A 113 -10.42 7.93 -11.40
N ARG A 114 -9.53 8.48 -12.21
CA ARG A 114 -8.47 7.71 -12.84
C ARG A 114 -7.12 8.41 -12.76
N TYR A 115 -6.07 7.61 -12.58
CA TYR A 115 -4.69 8.04 -12.79
C TYR A 115 -4.12 7.46 -14.07
N ARG A 116 -3.17 8.20 -14.67
CA ARG A 116 -2.28 7.74 -15.72
C ARG A 116 -0.88 8.22 -15.40
N ASN A 117 0.05 7.29 -15.17
CA ASN A 117 1.44 7.60 -14.81
C ASN A 117 1.55 8.63 -13.65
N ASP A 118 0.92 8.38 -12.51
CA ASP A 118 0.87 9.23 -11.30
C ASP A 118 0.14 10.58 -11.47
N ARG A 119 -0.56 10.80 -12.58
CA ARG A 119 -1.30 12.05 -12.83
C ARG A 119 -2.79 11.77 -12.95
N LYS A 120 -3.62 12.63 -12.36
CA LYS A 120 -5.08 12.56 -12.53
C LYS A 120 -5.42 12.70 -14.01
N GLU A 121 -6.36 11.88 -14.49
CA GLU A 121 -6.79 11.87 -15.89
C GLU A 121 -8.30 11.61 -15.97
N GLY A 122 -8.97 12.34 -16.90
CA GLY A 122 -10.40 12.21 -17.12
C GLY A 122 -11.25 12.78 -15.99
N THR A 123 -12.47 12.29 -15.88
CA THR A 123 -13.45 12.79 -14.91
C THR A 123 -13.19 12.26 -13.52
N TRP A 124 -13.19 13.16 -12.54
CA TRP A 124 -13.17 12.89 -11.12
C TRP A 124 -14.47 13.34 -10.49
N VAL A 125 -15.04 12.49 -9.65
CA VAL A 125 -16.30 12.73 -8.95
C VAL A 125 -16.04 12.70 -7.45
N PHE A 126 -16.61 13.64 -6.73
CA PHE A 126 -16.47 13.79 -5.29
C PHE A 126 -17.86 13.75 -4.63
N PHE A 127 -17.90 13.12 -3.47
CA PHE A 127 -19.13 12.83 -2.74
C PHE A 127 -19.06 13.40 -1.32
N ASP A 128 -20.20 13.80 -0.76
CA ASP A 128 -20.35 14.22 0.62
C ASP A 128 -20.44 13.03 1.60
N ASP A 129 -20.66 13.34 2.87
CA ASP A 129 -20.80 12.33 3.93
C ASP A 129 -22.04 11.44 3.78
N SER A 130 -22.99 11.83 2.95
CA SER A 130 -24.20 11.07 2.63
C SER A 130 -24.04 10.22 1.37
N GLY A 131 -22.89 10.34 0.66
CA GLY A 131 -22.64 9.66 -0.59
C GLY A 131 -23.29 10.35 -1.80
N VAL A 132 -23.72 11.61 -1.66
CA VAL A 132 -24.28 12.40 -2.74
C VAL A 132 -23.14 13.11 -3.49
N GLU A 133 -23.16 13.08 -4.81
CA GLU A 133 -22.19 13.82 -5.63
C GLU A 133 -22.30 15.33 -5.38
N VAL A 134 -21.17 15.94 -4.97
CA VAL A 134 -21.10 17.37 -4.68
C VAL A 134 -20.22 18.12 -5.67
N LYS A 135 -19.32 17.41 -6.36
CA LYS A 135 -18.37 18.03 -7.27
C LYS A 135 -17.92 17.07 -8.38
N ARG A 136 -17.72 17.61 -9.55
CA ARG A 136 -17.16 16.89 -10.69
C ARG A 136 -16.11 17.78 -11.37
N LYS A 137 -14.94 17.21 -11.67
CA LYS A 137 -13.83 17.89 -12.35
C LYS A 137 -13.25 17.01 -13.44
N ASN A 138 -12.74 17.63 -14.49
CA ASN A 138 -12.00 16.93 -15.54
C ASN A 138 -10.52 17.29 -15.44
N TYR A 139 -9.69 16.27 -15.54
CA TYR A 139 -8.25 16.40 -15.49
C TYR A 139 -7.61 15.93 -16.79
N ARG A 140 -6.59 16.66 -17.23
CA ARG A 140 -5.70 16.25 -18.31
C ARG A 140 -4.27 16.35 -17.83
N ALA A 141 -3.57 15.24 -17.76
CA ALA A 141 -2.19 15.13 -17.27
C ALA A 141 -1.96 15.80 -15.88
N GLY A 142 -2.95 15.72 -15.00
CA GLY A 142 -2.90 16.25 -13.63
C GLY A 142 -3.40 17.69 -13.49
N ILE A 143 -3.76 18.36 -14.59
CA ILE A 143 -4.28 19.74 -14.58
C ILE A 143 -5.81 19.69 -14.68
N SER A 144 -6.50 20.35 -13.74
CA SER A 144 -7.96 20.49 -13.75
C SER A 144 -8.43 21.52 -14.77
N ASP A 145 -9.62 21.32 -15.32
CA ASP A 145 -10.32 22.28 -16.18
C ASP A 145 -10.88 23.48 -15.40
N THR A 146 -10.97 23.35 -14.06
CA THR A 146 -11.35 24.44 -13.15
C THR A 146 -10.17 24.79 -12.26
N ALA A 147 -9.44 25.86 -12.57
CA ALA A 147 -8.25 26.31 -11.84
C ALA A 147 -8.63 27.16 -10.60
N GLU A 148 -9.44 26.64 -9.68
CA GLU A 148 -9.84 27.39 -8.49
C GLU A 148 -9.45 26.73 -7.16
N GLU A 149 -9.37 27.56 -6.13
CA GLU A 149 -8.79 27.37 -4.79
C GLU A 149 -9.15 26.07 -4.02
N ASP A 150 -10.20 25.37 -4.41
CA ASP A 150 -10.62 24.11 -3.79
C ASP A 150 -9.71 22.90 -4.09
N GLU A 151 -8.82 23.03 -5.05
CA GLU A 151 -7.86 21.98 -5.46
C GLU A 151 -6.84 21.67 -4.36
N LEU A 152 -6.60 22.64 -3.48
CA LEU A 152 -5.54 22.55 -2.49
C LEU A 152 -5.87 21.56 -1.35
N GLU A 153 -7.13 21.44 -0.95
CA GLU A 153 -7.51 20.55 0.16
C GLU A 153 -7.68 19.10 -0.25
N GLU A 154 -8.29 18.84 -1.42
CA GLU A 154 -8.53 17.48 -1.90
C GLU A 154 -7.26 16.83 -2.45
N SER A 155 -6.41 17.61 -3.13
CA SER A 155 -5.08 17.17 -3.52
C SER A 155 -4.21 16.85 -2.29
N ARG A 156 -4.28 17.65 -1.23
CA ARG A 156 -3.60 17.39 0.03
C ARG A 156 -3.98 16.05 0.65
N TYR A 157 -5.23 15.66 0.62
CA TYR A 157 -5.66 14.39 1.22
C TYR A 157 -5.05 13.19 0.49
N LEU A 158 -5.13 13.17 -0.84
CA LEU A 158 -4.51 12.10 -1.64
C LEU A 158 -2.98 12.17 -1.63
N ASP A 159 -2.41 13.37 -1.66
CA ASP A 159 -0.96 13.55 -1.57
C ASP A 159 -0.41 13.17 -0.19
N VAL A 160 -1.14 13.41 0.89
CA VAL A 160 -0.82 12.90 2.24
C VAL A 160 -0.90 11.38 2.26
N LEU A 161 -1.94 10.78 1.68
CA LEU A 161 -2.05 9.33 1.53
C LEU A 161 -0.85 8.76 0.77
N LEU A 162 -0.53 9.34 -0.38
CA LEU A 162 0.56 8.91 -1.25
C LEU A 162 1.94 9.16 -0.63
N SER A 163 2.14 10.30 0.06
CA SER A 163 3.41 10.61 0.72
C SER A 163 3.69 9.72 1.92
N THR A 164 2.66 9.31 2.63
CA THR A 164 2.80 8.36 3.75
C THR A 164 3.27 7.01 3.24
N VAL A 165 2.85 6.60 2.04
CA VAL A 165 3.22 5.33 1.43
C VAL A 165 4.55 5.40 0.66
N LYS A 166 4.84 6.52 0.00
CA LYS A 166 6.15 6.74 -0.68
C LYS A 166 7.34 6.74 0.28
N LYS A 167 7.10 6.95 1.58
CA LYS A 167 8.13 6.84 2.63
C LYS A 167 8.41 5.41 3.07
N ILE A 168 7.64 4.43 2.61
CA ILE A 168 7.91 3.02 2.90
C ILE A 168 8.93 2.54 1.86
N PRO A 169 10.18 2.28 2.27
CA PRO A 169 11.20 1.80 1.36
C PRO A 169 10.81 0.44 0.79
N ASP A 170 11.31 0.13 -0.39
CA ASP A 170 11.14 -1.18 -1.01
C ASP A 170 11.66 -2.26 -0.05
N PRO A 171 10.82 -3.21 0.38
CA PRO A 171 11.25 -4.29 1.26
C PRO A 171 12.44 -5.08 0.72
N ALA A 172 12.60 -5.16 -0.62
CA ALA A 172 13.70 -5.86 -1.24
C ALA A 172 15.09 -5.26 -0.90
N VAL A 173 15.16 -3.96 -0.58
CA VAL A 173 16.39 -3.28 -0.15
C VAL A 173 16.82 -3.75 1.25
N PHE A 174 15.88 -4.26 2.05
CA PHE A 174 16.09 -4.72 3.42
C PHE A 174 15.96 -6.25 3.57
N ALA A 175 16.15 -6.98 2.46
CA ALA A 175 16.01 -8.43 2.45
C ALA A 175 16.85 -9.14 3.53
N ASP A 176 17.99 -8.55 3.90
CA ASP A 176 18.91 -9.06 4.91
C ASP A 176 18.85 -8.28 6.24
N ASP A 177 18.01 -7.24 6.34
CA ASP A 177 17.83 -6.41 7.53
C ASP A 177 16.34 -6.12 7.83
N PRO A 178 15.57 -7.11 8.33
CA PRO A 178 14.17 -6.93 8.69
C PRO A 178 13.96 -5.88 9.78
N GLU A 179 14.94 -5.71 10.68
CA GLU A 179 14.89 -4.76 11.78
C GLU A 179 15.00 -3.33 11.25
N GLY A 180 15.91 -3.07 10.29
CA GLY A 180 16.04 -1.81 9.60
C GLY A 180 14.78 -1.42 8.82
N TYR A 181 14.14 -2.40 8.17
CA TYR A 181 12.88 -2.18 7.48
C TYR A 181 11.75 -1.76 8.44
N MET A 182 11.61 -2.45 9.56
CA MET A 182 10.58 -2.14 10.55
C MET A 182 10.77 -0.76 11.19
N LYS A 183 12.01 -0.37 11.48
CA LYS A 183 12.33 1.00 11.96
C LYS A 183 11.94 2.08 10.97
N LEU A 184 12.28 1.90 9.69
CA LEU A 184 11.99 2.89 8.64
C LEU A 184 10.50 2.99 8.30
N THR A 185 9.73 1.94 8.54
CA THR A 185 8.28 1.94 8.29
C THR A 185 7.45 2.42 9.48
N GLY A 186 8.10 2.82 10.60
CA GLY A 186 7.40 3.27 11.81
C GLY A 186 6.62 2.16 12.52
N MET A 187 7.06 0.92 12.33
CA MET A 187 6.53 -0.26 13.02
C MET A 187 7.28 -0.52 14.34
N GLU A 188 7.85 0.51 14.95
CA GLU A 188 8.45 0.45 16.29
C GLU A 188 7.39 0.42 17.39
#